data_81f269544c8ba1bd15cdfe66e6fa4e00
#
_entry.id   81f269544c8ba1bd15cdfe66e6fa4e00
#
_cell.length_a   1.000
_cell.length_b   1.000
_cell.length_c   1.000
_cell.angle_alpha   90.00
_cell.angle_beta   90.00
_cell.angle_gamma   90.00
#
_symmetry.space_group_name_H-M   'P 1'
#
loop_
_entity.id
_entity.type
_entity.pdbx_description
1 polymer ?
#
loop_
_entity_poly.entity_id
_entity_poly.type
_entity_poly.pdbx_seq_one_letter_code
_entity_poly.pdbx_strand_id
1 'polypeptide(L)'
;MSRFYRAMHVLMNSGMPVADCVDKACYATGNTVVQSYFADGGNSGRSGSNVSVGFSSRIPQYMQDLWATGEVTGKMDETSSKLANLNQGIADKKFEAVQKWIPKIIYFMVCCLVIYMIFKIAVVYANMFNSLINDSY
;
A
#
# COMPACT_ATOMS: atom_id res chain seq x y z
N MET A 1 -0.35 -6.29 4.97
CA MET A 1 -0.99 -6.38 6.29
C MET A 1 -2.48 -6.74 6.23
N SER A 2 -3.33 -6.14 5.38
CA SER A 2 -4.76 -6.50 5.33
C SER A 2 -5.03 -8.00 5.08
N ARG A 3 -4.24 -8.65 4.23
CA ARG A 3 -4.34 -10.11 4.00
C ARG A 3 -4.07 -10.93 5.25
N PHE A 4 -3.10 -10.53 6.07
CA PHE A 4 -2.79 -11.19 7.34
C PHE A 4 -4.01 -11.15 8.27
N TYR A 5 -4.53 -9.96 8.55
CA TYR A 5 -5.67 -9.81 9.48
C TYR A 5 -6.96 -10.48 8.96
N ARG A 6 -7.17 -10.47 7.65
CA ARG A 6 -8.30 -11.19 7.05
C ARG A 6 -8.16 -12.71 7.21
N ALA A 7 -6.97 -13.26 6.98
CA ALA A 7 -6.69 -14.66 7.21
C ALA A 7 -6.84 -15.01 8.69
N MET A 8 -6.33 -14.16 9.61
CA MET A 8 -6.53 -14.32 11.05
C MET A 8 -8.00 -14.40 11.43
N HIS A 9 -8.84 -13.48 10.97
CA HIS A 9 -10.26 -13.48 11.25
C HIS A 9 -10.95 -14.79 10.80
N VAL A 10 -10.66 -15.24 9.57
CA VAL A 10 -11.24 -16.49 9.05
C VAL A 10 -10.78 -17.71 9.85
N LEU A 11 -9.49 -17.78 10.19
CA LEU A 11 -8.92 -18.91 10.92
C LEU A 11 -9.41 -18.96 12.38
N MET A 12 -9.57 -17.83 13.04
CA MET A 12 -10.13 -17.77 14.39
C MET A 12 -11.60 -18.21 14.41
N ASN A 13 -12.39 -17.81 13.42
CA ASN A 13 -13.78 -18.26 13.29
C ASN A 13 -13.90 -19.78 13.07
N SER A 14 -12.84 -20.43 12.60
CA SER A 14 -12.81 -21.90 12.49
C SER A 14 -12.48 -22.60 13.82
N GLY A 15 -12.29 -21.86 14.91
CA GLY A 15 -11.97 -22.41 16.23
C GLY A 15 -10.51 -22.84 16.41
N MET A 16 -9.61 -22.42 15.54
CA MET A 16 -8.19 -22.75 15.62
C MET A 16 -7.49 -21.95 16.72
N PRO A 17 -6.51 -22.55 17.43
CA PRO A 17 -5.70 -21.83 18.42
C PRO A 17 -5.03 -20.58 17.81
N VAL A 18 -5.01 -19.47 18.56
CA VAL A 18 -4.52 -18.17 18.07
C VAL A 18 -3.09 -18.23 17.55
N ALA A 19 -2.22 -18.97 18.24
CA ALA A 19 -0.81 -19.14 17.85
C ALA A 19 -0.67 -19.77 16.45
N ASP A 20 -1.48 -20.80 16.17
CA ASP A 20 -1.47 -21.47 14.86
C ASP A 20 -2.14 -20.62 13.78
N CYS A 21 -3.13 -19.81 14.16
CA CYS A 21 -3.73 -18.81 13.27
C CYS A 21 -2.68 -17.80 12.80
N VAL A 22 -1.81 -17.31 13.70
CA VAL A 22 -0.73 -16.38 13.36
C VAL A 22 0.21 -16.97 12.32
N ASP A 23 0.69 -18.18 12.53
CA ASP A 23 1.62 -18.84 11.60
C ASP A 23 0.97 -19.03 10.23
N LYS A 24 -0.24 -19.55 10.18
CA LYS A 24 -0.96 -19.76 8.89
C LYS A 24 -1.31 -18.43 8.20
N ALA A 25 -1.69 -17.41 8.97
CA ALA A 25 -1.95 -16.08 8.42
C ALA A 25 -0.66 -15.45 7.86
N CYS A 26 0.50 -15.69 8.49
CA CYS A 26 1.79 -15.26 7.95
C CYS A 26 2.03 -15.85 6.54
N TYR A 27 1.81 -17.13 6.37
CA TYR A 27 1.94 -17.78 5.05
C TYR A 27 0.94 -17.23 4.03
N ALA A 28 -0.29 -16.95 4.44
CA ALA A 28 -1.33 -16.40 3.56
C ALA A 28 -1.03 -14.98 3.04
N THR A 29 -0.10 -14.25 3.66
CA THR A 29 0.28 -12.92 3.18
C THR A 29 1.02 -12.94 1.84
N GLY A 30 1.76 -14.01 1.56
CA GLY A 30 2.61 -14.14 0.37
C GLY A 30 3.75 -13.11 0.30
N ASN A 31 4.07 -12.43 1.41
CA ASN A 31 5.10 -11.39 1.48
C ASN A 31 6.02 -11.61 2.69
N THR A 32 7.29 -11.93 2.42
CA THR A 32 8.29 -12.25 3.44
C THR A 32 8.53 -11.11 4.42
N VAL A 33 8.44 -9.86 3.98
CA VAL A 33 8.60 -8.68 4.84
C VAL A 33 7.45 -8.57 5.83
N VAL A 34 6.21 -8.83 5.39
CA VAL A 34 5.05 -8.83 6.29
C VAL A 34 5.11 -10.04 7.23
N GLN A 35 5.56 -11.20 6.74
CA GLN A 35 5.77 -12.37 7.59
C GLN A 35 6.73 -12.08 8.74
N SER A 36 7.86 -11.40 8.47
CA SER A 36 8.84 -11.06 9.51
C SER A 36 8.30 -10.11 10.59
N TYR A 37 7.21 -9.41 10.34
CA TYR A 37 6.60 -8.54 11.35
C TYR A 37 5.79 -9.30 12.39
N PHE A 38 5.31 -10.49 12.06
CA PHE A 38 4.43 -11.31 12.89
C PHE A 38 5.04 -12.65 13.27
N ALA A 39 6.26 -12.97 12.79
CA ALA A 39 6.88 -14.29 12.92
C ALA A 39 6.99 -14.78 14.37
N ASP A 40 7.33 -13.89 15.30
CA ASP A 40 7.51 -14.24 16.71
C ASP A 40 6.19 -14.27 17.49
N GLY A 41 5.10 -13.77 16.92
CA GLY A 41 3.78 -13.75 17.55
C GLY A 41 3.25 -15.15 17.84
N GLY A 42 3.44 -16.09 16.92
CA GLY A 42 3.03 -17.49 17.12
C GLY A 42 3.79 -18.16 18.27
N ASN A 43 5.10 -17.91 18.37
CA ASN A 43 5.94 -18.44 19.45
C ASN A 43 5.55 -17.83 20.80
N SER A 44 5.29 -16.53 20.85
CA SER A 44 4.81 -15.85 22.07
C SER A 44 3.47 -16.43 22.54
N GLY A 45 2.53 -16.68 21.64
CA GLY A 45 1.26 -17.31 21.98
C GLY A 45 1.39 -18.73 22.52
N ARG A 46 2.33 -19.54 21.98
CA ARG A 46 2.59 -20.91 22.48
C ARG A 46 3.28 -20.91 23.84
N SER A 47 4.06 -19.89 24.15
CA SER A 47 4.70 -19.75 25.48
C SER A 47 3.75 -19.21 26.55
N GLY A 48 2.47 -18.98 26.24
CA GLY A 48 1.46 -18.43 27.14
C GLY A 48 1.56 -16.92 27.34
N SER A 49 2.39 -16.25 26.56
CA SER A 49 2.46 -14.78 26.51
C SER A 49 1.49 -14.22 25.48
N ASN A 50 1.18 -12.92 25.59
CA ASN A 50 0.38 -12.26 24.58
C ASN A 50 1.07 -12.32 23.20
N VAL A 51 0.33 -12.63 22.16
CA VAL A 51 0.82 -12.70 20.77
C VAL A 51 1.35 -11.34 20.32
N SER A 52 0.74 -10.26 20.80
CA SER A 52 1.17 -8.88 20.52
C SER A 52 2.61 -8.58 20.94
N VAL A 53 3.13 -9.24 21.97
CA VAL A 53 4.52 -9.07 22.43
C VAL A 53 5.53 -9.55 21.38
N GLY A 54 5.18 -10.56 20.60
CA GLY A 54 6.01 -11.07 19.50
C GLY A 54 5.93 -10.25 18.21
N PHE A 55 5.14 -9.19 18.19
CA PHE A 55 5.03 -8.36 16.99
C PHE A 55 6.21 -7.39 16.86
N SER A 56 6.70 -7.22 15.64
CA SER A 56 7.78 -6.27 15.35
C SER A 56 7.36 -4.83 15.62
N SER A 57 8.28 -4.02 16.17
CA SER A 57 8.11 -2.57 16.35
C SER A 57 7.85 -1.78 15.05
N ARG A 58 8.03 -2.43 13.89
CA ARG A 58 7.69 -1.86 12.58
C ARG A 58 6.19 -1.81 12.29
N ILE A 59 5.39 -2.53 13.06
CA ILE A 59 3.93 -2.43 13.01
C ILE A 59 3.52 -1.12 13.69
N PRO A 60 2.66 -0.30 13.06
CA PRO A 60 2.17 0.93 13.68
C PRO A 60 1.58 0.68 15.08
N GLN A 61 1.93 1.52 16.04
CA GLN A 61 1.59 1.32 17.44
C GLN A 61 0.08 1.16 17.68
N TYR A 62 -0.74 1.96 17.00
CA TYR A 62 -2.19 1.85 17.10
C TYR A 62 -2.74 0.46 16.72
N MET A 63 -2.07 -0.25 15.82
CA MET A 63 -2.45 -1.62 15.46
C MET A 63 -2.06 -2.62 16.55
N GLN A 64 -0.90 -2.42 17.17
CA GLN A 64 -0.44 -3.24 18.30
C GLN A 64 -1.36 -3.05 19.49
N ASP A 65 -1.71 -1.80 19.83
CA ASP A 65 -2.59 -1.47 20.94
C ASP A 65 -4.02 -2.04 20.73
N LEU A 66 -4.53 -1.93 19.51
CA LEU A 66 -5.83 -2.50 19.17
C LEU A 66 -5.82 -4.01 19.28
N TRP A 67 -4.72 -4.66 18.84
CA TRP A 67 -4.55 -6.10 18.96
C TRP A 67 -4.44 -6.53 20.43
N ALA A 68 -3.59 -5.86 21.21
CA ALA A 68 -3.44 -6.13 22.64
C ALA A 68 -4.77 -5.98 23.40
N THR A 69 -5.57 -4.97 23.04
CA THR A 69 -6.92 -4.79 23.59
C THR A 69 -7.83 -6.00 23.24
N GLY A 70 -7.75 -6.50 22.02
CA GLY A 70 -8.47 -7.70 21.58
C GLY A 70 -8.08 -8.95 22.37
N GLU A 71 -6.78 -9.11 22.68
CA GLU A 71 -6.27 -10.21 23.50
C GLU A 71 -6.82 -10.16 24.93
N VAL A 72 -6.79 -8.99 25.56
CA VAL A 72 -7.28 -8.80 26.94
C VAL A 72 -8.80 -8.98 27.02
N THR A 73 -9.54 -8.54 26.03
CA THR A 73 -11.02 -8.63 26.00
C THR A 73 -11.54 -9.97 25.46
N GLY A 74 -10.68 -10.83 24.92
CA GLY A 74 -11.06 -12.08 24.28
C GLY A 74 -11.79 -11.91 22.93
N LYS A 75 -11.83 -10.68 22.38
CA LYS A 75 -12.52 -10.35 21.12
C LYS A 75 -11.54 -10.23 19.94
N MET A 76 -10.69 -11.23 19.81
CA MET A 76 -9.63 -11.24 18.79
C MET A 76 -10.17 -11.30 17.35
N ASP A 77 -11.27 -12.01 17.13
CA ASP A 77 -11.94 -12.14 15.84
C ASP A 77 -12.48 -10.78 15.35
N GLU A 78 -13.20 -10.06 16.22
CA GLU A 78 -13.72 -8.73 15.93
C GLU A 78 -12.58 -7.73 15.68
N THR A 79 -11.53 -7.78 16.50
CA THR A 79 -10.35 -6.94 16.38
C THR A 79 -9.60 -7.20 15.07
N SER A 80 -9.44 -8.47 14.68
CA SER A 80 -8.83 -8.86 13.42
C SER A 80 -9.63 -8.36 12.21
N SER A 81 -10.95 -8.43 12.27
CA SER A 81 -11.83 -7.87 11.23
C SER A 81 -11.68 -6.35 11.12
N LYS A 82 -11.69 -5.63 12.25
CA LYS A 82 -11.46 -4.17 12.27
C LYS A 82 -10.11 -3.80 11.69
N LEU A 83 -9.04 -4.49 12.06
CA LEU A 83 -7.70 -4.27 11.54
C LEU A 83 -7.60 -4.56 10.05
N ALA A 84 -8.28 -5.59 9.54
CA ALA A 84 -8.35 -5.88 8.11
C ALA A 84 -8.98 -4.73 7.34
N ASN A 85 -10.11 -4.22 7.81
CA ASN A 85 -10.85 -3.13 7.18
C ASN A 85 -10.07 -1.80 7.24
N LEU A 86 -9.44 -1.48 8.38
CA LEU A 86 -8.60 -0.28 8.53
C LEU A 86 -7.42 -0.30 7.55
N ASN A 87 -6.72 -1.44 7.44
CA ASN A 87 -5.61 -1.57 6.52
C ASN A 87 -6.04 -1.49 5.05
N GLN A 88 -7.23 -1.99 4.72
CA GLN A 88 -7.78 -1.87 3.38
C GLN A 88 -8.13 -0.41 3.06
N GLY A 89 -8.78 0.30 3.96
CA GLY A 89 -9.11 1.71 3.78
C GLY A 89 -7.88 2.62 3.65
N ILE A 90 -6.78 2.31 4.33
CA ILE A 90 -5.50 3.03 4.18
C ILE A 90 -4.89 2.77 2.79
N ALA A 91 -4.96 1.53 2.30
CA ALA A 91 -4.48 1.19 0.96
C ALA A 91 -5.30 1.91 -0.12
N ASP A 92 -6.62 1.89 -0.01
CA ASP A 92 -7.53 2.52 -0.98
C ASP A 92 -7.30 4.04 -1.07
N LYS A 93 -7.12 4.73 0.06
CA LYS A 93 -6.79 6.17 0.09
C LYS A 93 -5.47 6.50 -0.60
N LYS A 94 -4.46 5.64 -0.47
CA LYS A 94 -3.18 5.83 -1.16
C LYS A 94 -3.31 5.62 -2.67
N PHE A 95 -4.12 4.66 -3.10
CA PHE A 95 -4.43 4.46 -4.52
C PHE A 95 -5.24 5.61 -5.13
N GLU A 96 -6.21 6.17 -4.39
CA GLU A 96 -6.95 7.36 -4.85
C GLU A 96 -6.04 8.57 -5.10
N ALA A 97 -5.06 8.80 -4.24
CA ALA A 97 -4.10 9.87 -4.42
C ALA A 97 -3.32 9.70 -5.73
N VAL A 98 -2.85 8.49 -6.01
CA VAL A 98 -2.12 8.17 -7.26
C VAL A 98 -3.02 8.34 -8.48
N GLN A 99 -4.27 7.87 -8.43
CA GLN A 99 -5.22 8.01 -9.53
C GLN A 99 -5.52 9.47 -9.88
N LYS A 100 -5.53 10.37 -8.90
CA LYS A 100 -5.75 11.80 -9.14
C LYS A 100 -4.54 12.51 -9.78
N TRP A 101 -3.33 12.00 -9.60
CA TRP A 101 -2.11 12.58 -10.15
C TRP A 101 -1.80 12.12 -11.58
N ILE A 102 -2.18 10.90 -11.93
CA ILE A 102 -1.92 10.32 -13.27
C ILE A 102 -2.47 11.20 -14.40
N PRO A 103 -3.76 11.63 -14.41
CA PRO A 103 -4.30 12.44 -15.50
C PRO A 103 -3.61 13.81 -15.61
N LYS A 104 -3.15 14.40 -14.48
CA LYS A 104 -2.40 15.66 -14.51
C LYS A 104 -1.05 15.51 -15.21
N ILE A 105 -0.34 14.44 -14.97
CA ILE A 105 0.98 14.17 -15.58
C ILE A 105 0.81 13.95 -17.08
N ILE A 106 -0.18 13.18 -17.50
CA ILE A 106 -0.48 12.94 -18.91
C ILE A 106 -0.82 14.26 -19.61
N TYR A 107 -1.68 15.08 -19.02
CA TYR A 107 -2.05 16.38 -19.59
C TYR A 107 -0.84 17.31 -19.74
N PHE A 108 0.03 17.37 -18.74
CA PHE A 108 1.25 18.16 -18.79
C PHE A 108 2.20 17.69 -19.90
N MET A 109 2.35 16.37 -20.07
CA MET A 109 3.18 15.80 -21.13
C MET A 109 2.64 16.16 -22.52
N VAL A 110 1.33 16.07 -22.73
CA VAL A 110 0.70 16.46 -24.01
C VAL A 110 0.90 17.96 -24.28
N CYS A 111 0.72 18.83 -23.29
CA CYS A 111 0.95 20.25 -23.44
C CYS A 111 2.40 20.57 -23.84
N CYS A 112 3.38 19.94 -23.21
CA CYS A 112 4.80 20.11 -23.58
C CYS A 112 5.07 19.67 -25.02
N LEU A 113 4.46 18.58 -25.48
CA LEU A 113 4.60 18.09 -26.83
C LEU A 113 4.01 19.07 -27.85
N VAL A 114 2.83 19.62 -27.57
CA VAL A 114 2.20 20.63 -28.45
C VAL A 114 3.04 21.90 -28.53
N ILE A 115 3.55 22.40 -27.41
CA ILE A 115 4.43 23.58 -27.39
C ILE A 115 5.69 23.31 -28.21
N TYR A 116 6.31 22.13 -28.05
CA TYR A 116 7.47 21.73 -28.86
C TYR A 116 7.18 21.73 -30.35
N MET A 117 6.03 21.21 -30.76
CA MET A 117 5.59 21.22 -32.17
C MET A 117 5.42 22.63 -32.71
N ILE A 118 4.79 23.52 -31.94
CA ILE A 118 4.62 24.94 -32.32
C ILE A 118 5.97 25.60 -32.53
N PHE A 119 6.93 25.41 -31.62
CA PHE A 119 8.29 25.97 -31.78
C PHE A 119 9.00 25.42 -33.01
N LYS A 120 8.89 24.13 -33.32
CA LYS A 120 9.45 23.54 -34.53
C LYS A 120 8.89 24.19 -35.80
N ILE A 121 7.59 24.35 -35.87
CA ILE A 121 6.91 24.99 -37.00
C ILE A 121 7.37 26.44 -37.14
N ALA A 122 7.43 27.22 -36.05
CA ALA A 122 7.86 28.61 -36.08
C ALA A 122 9.30 28.77 -36.59
N VAL A 123 10.22 27.91 -36.18
CA VAL A 123 11.61 27.88 -36.66
C VAL A 123 11.67 27.56 -38.15
N VAL A 124 10.90 26.63 -38.65
CA VAL A 124 10.84 26.26 -40.07
C VAL A 124 10.34 27.46 -40.90
N TYR A 125 9.28 28.14 -40.46
CA TYR A 125 8.77 29.31 -41.13
C TYR A 125 9.78 30.48 -41.12
N ALA A 126 10.46 30.71 -40.01
CA ALA A 126 11.49 31.74 -39.89
C ALA A 126 12.66 31.49 -40.84
N ASN A 127 13.13 30.25 -40.96
CA ASN A 127 14.20 29.86 -41.85
C ASN A 127 13.80 30.00 -43.34
N MET A 128 12.54 29.62 -43.66
CA MET A 128 12.02 29.77 -45.02
C MET A 128 11.88 31.22 -45.42
N PHE A 129 11.46 32.09 -44.51
CA PHE A 129 11.38 33.55 -44.75
C PHE A 129 12.76 34.16 -44.94
N ASN A 130 13.74 33.81 -44.13
CA ASN A 130 15.14 34.25 -44.30
C ASN A 130 15.76 33.78 -45.62
N SER A 131 15.43 32.58 -46.08
CA SER A 131 15.88 32.05 -47.37
C SER A 131 15.31 32.88 -48.53
N LEU A 132 14.03 33.22 -48.48
CA LEU A 132 13.36 34.04 -49.51
C LEU A 132 13.91 35.48 -49.58
N ILE A 133 14.30 36.07 -48.48
CA ILE A 133 14.90 37.43 -48.45
C ILE A 133 16.31 37.39 -49.03
N ASN A 134 17.07 36.33 -48.75
CA ASN A 134 18.46 36.20 -49.20
C ASN A 134 18.59 35.86 -50.71
N ASP A 135 17.54 35.23 -51.29
CA ASP A 135 17.48 34.93 -52.75
C ASP A 135 16.96 36.14 -53.57
N SER A 136 16.48 37.19 -52.90
CA SER A 136 15.96 38.42 -53.53
C SER A 136 16.96 39.56 -53.65
N TYR A 137 18.22 39.38 -53.19
CA TYR A 137 19.34 40.30 -53.35
C TYR A 137 20.45 39.66 -54.20
#